data_88c64b534c8bafa57d2cb69fd990d818
#
_entry.id   88c64b534c8bafa57d2cb69fd990d818
#
_cell.length_a   1.000
_cell.length_b   1.000
_cell.length_c   1.000
_cell.angle_alpha   90.00
_cell.angle_beta   90.00
_cell.angle_gamma   90.00
#
_symmetry.space_group_name_H-M   'P 1'
#
loop_
_entity.id
_entity.type
_entity.pdbx_description
1 polymer ?
#
loop_
_entity_poly.entity_id
_entity_poly.type
_entity_poly.pdbx_seq_one_letter_code
_entity_poly.pdbx_strand_id
1 'polypeptide(L)'
;MKKLMLASAVLAVFSSHSYAQSSVTLYGTIDTALIYANNMATSTAGRGTSGVEMDSGGTHASRWGLQGKENLGGGVFAIFQLEDGFSSTNGKLGNTGDIFGRQAYVGLSSATDGKLTVGRQYSFMSQWLSALSAEGRGWGGNLASHPFNNDDMIRHTSIRNSVRYVSPTYRGLTLGAMYGFSNESGEFANNRAYSFGARYENGPLAVVASYGETDRSAGTANFNADGAISNSDGDATITGGRERVWGLGTHYTFGHAAIGVVWTHSSTRDVSSVWQGGNLVPLVGDLLSFDNFEINGRYFVTPALSLAASYTYTDGHFDASDSSLNPKWHEAIVQADYRFSHHTDVYLESLYQTVSGGGGNTVFNASMFNVTPSANGHQLLLVAGLRHNF
;
A
#
# COMPACT_ATOMS: atom_id res chain seq x y z
N MET A 1 41.36 -6.11 -56.14
CA MET A 1 40.75 -4.88 -55.60
C MET A 1 39.25 -5.00 -55.33
N LYS A 2 38.44 -5.79 -56.04
CA LYS A 2 36.98 -5.93 -55.79
C LYS A 2 36.62 -6.76 -54.51
N LYS A 3 37.52 -7.62 -54.00
CA LYS A 3 37.28 -8.42 -52.79
C LYS A 3 37.57 -7.68 -51.48
N LEU A 4 38.34 -6.59 -51.49
CA LEU A 4 38.57 -5.76 -50.31
C LEU A 4 37.42 -4.75 -50.05
N MET A 5 36.68 -4.35 -51.09
CA MET A 5 35.54 -3.44 -50.95
C MET A 5 34.28 -4.14 -50.33
N LEU A 6 34.13 -5.46 -50.51
CA LEU A 6 33.04 -6.20 -49.88
C LEU A 6 33.28 -6.42 -48.36
N ALA A 7 34.52 -6.57 -47.95
CA ALA A 7 34.86 -6.76 -46.54
C ALA A 7 34.65 -5.47 -45.70
N SER A 8 34.92 -4.30 -46.31
CA SER A 8 34.70 -3.01 -45.64
C SER A 8 33.21 -2.62 -45.56
N ALA A 9 32.37 -3.06 -46.53
CA ALA A 9 30.93 -2.83 -46.49
C ALA A 9 30.20 -3.68 -45.40
N VAL A 10 30.71 -4.89 -45.13
CA VAL A 10 30.15 -5.76 -44.07
C VAL A 10 30.55 -5.27 -42.68
N LEU A 11 31.73 -4.69 -42.50
CA LEU A 11 32.14 -4.11 -41.21
C LEU A 11 31.42 -2.78 -40.87
N ALA A 12 30.94 -2.03 -41.88
CA ALA A 12 30.21 -0.78 -41.69
C ALA A 12 28.75 -1.00 -41.22
N VAL A 13 28.18 -2.19 -41.43
CA VAL A 13 26.81 -2.53 -40.98
C VAL A 13 26.74 -2.86 -39.49
N PHE A 14 27.87 -3.21 -38.87
CA PHE A 14 27.92 -3.54 -37.43
C PHE A 14 28.31 -2.37 -36.49
N SER A 15 28.54 -1.17 -37.02
CA SER A 15 29.00 -0.02 -36.24
C SER A 15 27.91 0.97 -35.81
N SER A 16 26.64 0.69 -36.04
CA SER A 16 25.56 1.43 -35.41
C SER A 16 25.27 0.83 -34.04
N HIS A 17 26.23 0.87 -33.12
CA HIS A 17 25.94 0.75 -31.71
C HIS A 17 25.25 2.07 -31.32
N SER A 18 23.93 2.10 -31.47
CA SER A 18 23.11 3.04 -30.73
C SER A 18 23.37 2.71 -29.24
N TYR A 19 24.16 3.54 -28.56
CA TYR A 19 24.26 3.47 -27.11
C TYR A 19 22.87 3.77 -26.57
N ALA A 20 22.11 2.71 -26.33
CA ALA A 20 20.88 2.81 -25.58
C ALA A 20 21.27 3.45 -24.23
N GLN A 21 20.79 4.66 -23.99
CA GLN A 21 21.09 5.35 -22.74
C GLN A 21 20.31 4.64 -21.63
N SER A 22 20.98 3.66 -21.01
CA SER A 22 20.46 2.92 -19.86
C SER A 22 20.68 3.74 -18.60
N SER A 23 19.66 3.89 -17.79
CA SER A 23 19.77 4.53 -16.48
C SER A 23 19.34 3.57 -15.39
N VAL A 24 20.13 3.51 -14.33
CA VAL A 24 19.76 2.84 -13.08
C VAL A 24 19.79 3.88 -11.97
N THR A 25 18.72 4.00 -11.23
CA THR A 25 18.58 4.96 -10.13
C THR A 25 18.38 4.20 -8.84
N LEU A 26 19.21 4.49 -7.85
CA LEU A 26 18.97 4.14 -6.46
C LEU A 26 18.04 5.21 -5.87
N TYR A 27 17.02 4.79 -5.14
CA TYR A 27 16.10 5.69 -4.44
C TYR A 27 15.69 5.07 -3.11
N GLY A 28 15.16 5.91 -2.21
CA GLY A 28 14.65 5.40 -0.95
C GLY A 28 14.08 6.48 -0.04
N THR A 29 13.56 6.01 1.09
CA THR A 29 13.04 6.83 2.18
C THR A 29 13.46 6.19 3.49
N ILE A 30 13.99 6.98 4.40
CA ILE A 30 14.18 6.61 5.80
C ILE A 30 13.23 7.50 6.60
N ASP A 31 12.30 6.89 7.30
CA ASP A 31 11.33 7.56 8.17
C ASP A 31 11.38 6.90 9.55
N THR A 32 11.67 7.68 10.57
CA THR A 32 11.78 7.21 11.95
C THR A 32 11.04 8.15 12.87
N ALA A 33 10.19 7.60 13.73
CA ALA A 33 9.33 8.37 14.63
C ALA A 33 9.40 7.87 16.07
N LEU A 34 9.19 8.81 17.00
CA LEU A 34 8.80 8.51 18.38
C LEU A 34 7.29 8.60 18.47
N ILE A 35 6.67 7.56 19.03
CA ILE A 35 5.23 7.44 19.19
C ILE A 35 4.94 7.35 20.70
N TYR A 36 4.21 8.31 21.23
CA TYR A 36 3.52 8.14 22.50
C TYR A 36 2.15 7.53 22.25
N ALA A 37 1.83 6.41 22.88
CA ALA A 37 0.52 5.78 22.85
C ALA A 37 -0.07 5.71 24.25
N ASN A 38 -1.34 6.12 24.38
CA ASN A 38 -2.07 5.89 25.63
C ASN A 38 -2.86 4.58 25.57
N ASN A 39 -3.33 4.16 26.72
CA ASN A 39 -4.33 3.09 26.88
C ASN A 39 -3.97 1.75 26.22
N MET A 40 -2.69 1.48 25.98
CA MET A 40 -2.19 0.22 25.42
C MET A 40 -2.59 -0.97 26.29
N ALA A 41 -3.08 -2.05 25.69
CA ALA A 41 -3.47 -3.26 26.39
C ALA A 41 -2.30 -3.86 27.19
N THR A 42 -2.58 -4.37 28.38
CA THR A 42 -1.65 -5.11 29.21
C THR A 42 -2.11 -6.57 29.33
N SER A 43 -1.31 -7.41 29.98
CA SER A 43 -1.72 -8.78 30.31
C SER A 43 -2.95 -8.85 31.21
N THR A 44 -3.34 -7.74 31.87
CA THR A 44 -4.54 -7.65 32.68
C THR A 44 -5.69 -7.10 31.85
N ALA A 45 -6.72 -7.89 31.61
CA ALA A 45 -7.89 -7.51 30.85
C ALA A 45 -8.51 -6.18 31.31
N GLY A 46 -8.84 -5.31 30.35
CA GLY A 46 -9.45 -4.01 30.58
C GLY A 46 -8.54 -2.95 31.20
N ARG A 47 -7.29 -3.27 31.50
CA ARG A 47 -6.31 -2.31 32.04
C ARG A 47 -5.38 -1.82 30.97
N GLY A 48 -5.43 -0.51 30.69
CA GLY A 48 -4.52 0.17 29.77
C GLY A 48 -3.33 0.78 30.50
N THR A 49 -2.23 0.93 29.77
CA THR A 49 -1.04 1.69 30.15
C THR A 49 -0.68 2.67 29.05
N SER A 50 0.20 3.60 29.31
CA SER A 50 0.80 4.45 28.27
C SER A 50 2.28 4.13 28.12
N GLY A 51 2.81 4.34 26.93
CA GLY A 51 4.22 4.13 26.63
C GLY A 51 4.73 5.03 25.53
N VAL A 52 6.04 5.02 25.36
CA VAL A 52 6.72 5.65 24.24
C VAL A 52 7.51 4.57 23.55
N GLU A 53 7.37 4.49 22.23
CA GLU A 53 8.11 3.56 21.40
C GLU A 53 8.71 4.27 20.19
N MET A 54 9.75 3.68 19.61
CA MET A 54 10.33 4.16 18.35
C MET A 54 9.82 3.26 17.23
N ASP A 55 9.26 3.86 16.19
CA ASP A 55 8.74 3.16 15.02
C ASP A 55 9.48 3.57 13.75
N SER A 56 9.47 2.65 12.78
CA SER A 56 9.98 2.83 11.44
C SER A 56 8.82 3.04 10.47
N GLY A 57 8.70 4.26 9.95
CA GLY A 57 7.67 4.56 8.98
C GLY A 57 6.44 5.26 9.55
N GLY A 58 6.62 6.21 10.45
CA GLY A 58 5.51 6.97 11.03
C GLY A 58 4.58 7.60 9.99
N THR A 59 5.13 8.19 8.91
CA THR A 59 4.33 8.69 7.77
C THR A 59 4.55 7.91 6.48
N HIS A 60 5.73 7.30 6.31
CA HIS A 60 6.07 6.50 5.14
C HIS A 60 6.94 5.33 5.54
N ALA A 61 6.55 4.12 5.15
CA ALA A 61 7.38 2.93 5.35
C ALA A 61 8.79 3.15 4.82
N SER A 62 9.81 2.93 5.67
CA SER A 62 11.21 3.00 5.28
C SER A 62 11.50 1.94 4.23
N ARG A 63 12.13 2.35 3.13
CA ARG A 63 12.38 1.50 1.96
C ARG A 63 13.54 2.00 1.14
N TRP A 64 14.13 1.12 0.37
CA TRP A 64 15.09 1.45 -0.67
C TRP A 64 14.83 0.61 -1.92
N GLY A 65 15.30 1.05 -3.06
CA GLY A 65 15.10 0.32 -4.29
C GLY A 65 15.98 0.77 -5.43
N LEU A 66 16.02 -0.06 -6.45
CA LEU A 66 16.64 0.19 -7.74
C LEU A 66 15.57 0.20 -8.80
N GLN A 67 15.58 1.20 -9.66
CA GLN A 67 14.76 1.23 -10.86
C GLN A 67 15.63 1.51 -12.08
N GLY A 68 15.31 0.88 -13.19
CA GLY A 68 16.07 1.05 -14.40
C GLY A 68 15.18 1.19 -15.64
N LYS A 69 15.76 1.88 -16.63
CA LYS A 69 15.13 2.10 -17.93
C LYS A 69 16.19 2.02 -19.03
N GLU A 70 15.94 1.16 -20.02
CA GLU A 70 16.77 0.98 -21.22
C GLU A 70 15.96 1.28 -22.45
N ASN A 71 16.48 2.12 -23.35
CA ASN A 71 15.83 2.43 -24.62
C ASN A 71 16.09 1.31 -25.64
N LEU A 72 15.05 0.62 -26.08
CA LEU A 72 15.12 -0.45 -27.07
C LEU A 72 14.94 0.05 -28.52
N GLY A 73 14.75 1.37 -28.71
CA GLY A 73 14.41 1.96 -30.00
C GLY A 73 12.90 1.98 -30.24
N GLY A 74 12.49 2.74 -31.28
CA GLY A 74 11.08 2.82 -31.68
C GLY A 74 10.12 3.38 -30.61
N GLY A 75 10.63 4.06 -29.56
CA GLY A 75 9.81 4.57 -28.45
C GLY A 75 9.47 3.51 -27.40
N VAL A 76 10.07 2.32 -27.49
CA VAL A 76 9.91 1.22 -26.53
C VAL A 76 11.08 1.20 -25.54
N PHE A 77 10.77 0.96 -24.26
CA PHE A 77 11.74 0.87 -23.18
C PHE A 77 11.57 -0.45 -22.43
N ALA A 78 12.69 -1.13 -22.13
CA ALA A 78 12.71 -2.10 -21.06
C ALA A 78 12.80 -1.37 -19.72
N ILE A 79 12.06 -1.84 -18.74
CA ILE A 79 12.01 -1.25 -17.39
C ILE A 79 12.09 -2.33 -16.34
N PHE A 80 12.65 -2.01 -15.19
CA PHE A 80 12.57 -2.86 -14.00
C PHE A 80 12.45 -2.02 -12.73
N GLN A 81 11.97 -2.63 -11.66
CA GLN A 81 11.98 -2.09 -10.32
C GLN A 81 12.18 -3.22 -9.30
N LEU A 82 13.11 -3.00 -8.38
CA LEU A 82 13.37 -3.82 -7.21
C LEU A 82 13.24 -2.92 -5.98
N GLU A 83 12.34 -3.24 -5.05
CA GLU A 83 12.10 -2.41 -3.87
C GLU A 83 11.96 -3.28 -2.63
N ASP A 84 12.72 -2.93 -1.60
CA ASP A 84 12.69 -3.54 -0.28
C ASP A 84 12.19 -2.57 0.78
N GLY A 85 11.43 -3.07 1.74
CA GLY A 85 11.08 -2.39 2.98
C GLY A 85 12.02 -2.79 4.10
N PHE A 86 12.37 -1.88 4.97
CA PHE A 86 13.19 -2.18 6.14
C PHE A 86 12.74 -1.39 7.36
N SER A 87 13.12 -1.90 8.53
CA SER A 87 12.94 -1.17 9.78
C SER A 87 14.17 -0.30 10.06
N SER A 88 14.00 1.02 10.12
CA SER A 88 15.06 1.96 10.48
C SER A 88 15.44 1.86 11.97
N THR A 89 14.62 1.23 12.81
CA THR A 89 14.87 1.10 14.26
C THR A 89 15.74 -0.11 14.62
N ASN A 90 15.75 -1.17 13.78
CA ASN A 90 16.49 -2.40 14.09
C ASN A 90 17.23 -3.03 12.89
N GLY A 91 17.08 -2.45 11.67
CA GLY A 91 17.76 -2.91 10.45
C GLY A 91 17.18 -4.18 9.82
N LYS A 92 16.06 -4.72 10.32
CA LYS A 92 15.43 -5.92 9.74
C LYS A 92 14.70 -5.58 8.44
N LEU A 93 14.56 -6.59 7.57
CA LEU A 93 13.71 -6.52 6.38
C LEU A 93 12.25 -6.26 6.77
N GLY A 94 11.55 -5.45 5.99
CA GLY A 94 10.15 -5.13 6.21
C GLY A 94 9.19 -6.28 5.94
N ASN A 95 9.51 -7.09 4.91
CA ASN A 95 8.80 -8.31 4.56
C ASN A 95 9.67 -9.50 4.97
N THR A 96 9.23 -10.27 5.93
CA THR A 96 10.04 -11.34 6.54
C THR A 96 10.54 -12.35 5.50
N GLY A 97 11.86 -12.38 5.30
CA GLY A 97 12.54 -13.32 4.41
C GLY A 97 12.70 -12.85 2.96
N ASP A 98 12.04 -11.79 2.53
CA ASP A 98 12.08 -11.29 1.15
C ASP A 98 12.93 -10.02 1.03
N ILE A 99 14.06 -10.08 0.28
CA ILE A 99 14.92 -8.91 0.03
C ILE A 99 14.28 -7.86 -0.90
N PHE A 100 13.31 -8.22 -1.72
CA PHE A 100 12.53 -7.31 -2.56
C PHE A 100 11.03 -7.54 -2.34
N GLY A 101 10.65 -7.58 -1.07
CA GLY A 101 9.31 -7.93 -0.63
C GLY A 101 8.23 -6.93 -1.05
N ARG A 102 8.60 -5.70 -1.41
CA ARG A 102 7.64 -4.68 -1.84
C ARG A 102 7.34 -4.79 -3.33
N GLN A 103 8.36 -4.72 -4.19
CA GLN A 103 8.22 -4.85 -5.63
C GLN A 103 9.45 -5.51 -6.25
N ALA A 104 9.23 -6.43 -7.19
CA ALA A 104 10.26 -7.09 -7.98
C ALA A 104 9.67 -7.42 -9.35
N TYR A 105 9.86 -6.54 -10.33
CA TYR A 105 9.29 -6.74 -11.66
C TYR A 105 10.20 -6.23 -12.78
N VAL A 106 9.97 -6.77 -13.97
CA VAL A 106 10.52 -6.33 -15.25
C VAL A 106 9.39 -6.11 -16.24
N GLY A 107 9.59 -5.29 -17.25
CA GLY A 107 8.55 -5.07 -18.26
C GLY A 107 8.96 -4.18 -19.42
N LEU A 108 7.97 -3.89 -20.24
CA LEU A 108 8.08 -2.99 -21.39
C LEU A 108 7.15 -1.79 -21.21
N SER A 109 7.61 -0.63 -21.66
CA SER A 109 6.85 0.61 -21.60
C SER A 109 6.97 1.37 -22.91
N SER A 110 5.82 1.84 -23.40
CA SER A 110 5.72 2.69 -24.59
C SER A 110 4.69 3.79 -24.34
N ALA A 111 4.91 4.98 -24.88
CA ALA A 111 3.94 6.07 -24.76
C ALA A 111 2.65 5.79 -25.54
N THR A 112 2.73 4.99 -26.61
CA THR A 112 1.60 4.65 -27.49
C THR A 112 0.89 3.37 -27.09
N ASP A 113 1.64 2.38 -26.53
CA ASP A 113 1.12 1.04 -26.26
C ASP A 113 0.89 0.77 -24.77
N GLY A 114 1.33 1.70 -23.90
CA GLY A 114 1.20 1.58 -22.47
C GLY A 114 2.37 0.85 -21.81
N LYS A 115 2.11 0.21 -20.68
CA LYS A 115 3.12 -0.45 -19.85
C LYS A 115 2.65 -1.87 -19.49
N LEU A 116 3.47 -2.86 -19.84
CA LEU A 116 3.28 -4.26 -19.47
C LEU A 116 4.42 -4.69 -18.54
N THR A 117 4.10 -5.19 -17.36
CA THR A 117 5.07 -5.62 -16.35
C THR A 117 4.74 -7.01 -15.81
N VAL A 118 5.77 -7.77 -15.44
CA VAL A 118 5.64 -9.11 -14.88
C VAL A 118 6.50 -9.24 -13.63
N GLY A 119 5.97 -9.88 -12.58
CA GLY A 119 6.66 -10.08 -11.29
C GLY A 119 5.79 -9.76 -10.09
N ARG A 120 6.43 -9.36 -8.97
CA ARG A 120 5.78 -8.94 -7.73
C ARG A 120 5.47 -7.44 -7.78
N GLN A 121 4.20 -7.05 -7.62
CA GLN A 121 3.74 -5.68 -7.83
C GLN A 121 2.53 -5.35 -6.96
N TYR A 122 2.31 -4.05 -6.69
CA TYR A 122 1.12 -3.56 -6.01
C TYR A 122 -0.14 -3.61 -6.90
N SER A 123 -1.28 -3.81 -6.26
CA SER A 123 -2.60 -3.68 -6.88
C SER A 123 -2.89 -2.23 -7.30
N PHE A 124 -3.96 -2.01 -8.06
CA PHE A 124 -4.42 -0.65 -8.37
C PHE A 124 -5.07 0.03 -7.15
N MET A 125 -5.62 -0.75 -6.22
CA MET A 125 -6.09 -0.25 -4.94
C MET A 125 -4.96 0.41 -4.17
N SER A 126 -3.90 -0.35 -3.88
CA SER A 126 -2.72 0.10 -3.14
C SER A 126 -1.94 1.21 -3.82
N GLN A 127 -1.95 1.28 -5.16
CA GLN A 127 -1.10 2.23 -5.88
C GLN A 127 -1.83 3.47 -6.39
N TRP A 128 -3.08 3.33 -6.89
CA TRP A 128 -3.81 4.44 -7.48
C TRP A 128 -4.80 5.07 -6.51
N LEU A 129 -5.64 4.27 -5.85
CA LEU A 129 -6.64 4.81 -4.93
C LEU A 129 -5.99 5.34 -3.65
N SER A 130 -5.06 4.59 -3.07
CA SER A 130 -4.25 4.99 -1.91
C SER A 130 -3.60 6.37 -2.10
N ALA A 131 -3.20 6.74 -3.31
CA ALA A 131 -2.61 8.06 -3.59
C ALA A 131 -3.57 9.24 -3.32
N LEU A 132 -4.87 8.97 -3.11
CA LEU A 132 -5.89 9.97 -2.79
C LEU A 132 -6.25 10.00 -1.29
N SER A 133 -5.86 8.99 -0.51
CA SER A 133 -6.10 8.91 0.93
C SER A 133 -5.04 9.66 1.76
N ALA A 134 -5.32 9.86 3.04
CA ALA A 134 -4.40 10.49 3.98
C ALA A 134 -3.05 9.75 4.02
N GLU A 135 -3.08 8.43 4.19
CA GLU A 135 -1.90 7.57 4.25
C GLU A 135 -1.03 7.64 2.99
N GLY A 136 -1.64 7.55 1.81
CA GLY A 136 -0.92 7.62 0.54
C GLY A 136 -0.39 9.01 0.20
N ARG A 137 -0.92 10.04 0.85
CA ARG A 137 -0.52 11.44 0.70
C ARG A 137 0.49 11.91 1.74
N GLY A 138 0.85 11.06 2.70
CA GLY A 138 1.94 11.23 3.63
C GLY A 138 1.62 11.97 4.91
N TRP A 139 0.43 11.78 5.44
CA TRP A 139 0.14 12.06 6.85
C TRP A 139 -0.59 10.90 7.48
N GLY A 140 -0.22 10.57 8.73
CA GLY A 140 -0.62 9.36 9.40
C GLY A 140 0.08 8.10 8.90
N GLY A 141 0.45 8.03 7.63
CA GLY A 141 1.14 6.89 7.03
C GLY A 141 0.49 5.56 7.35
N ASN A 142 1.27 4.59 7.81
CA ASN A 142 0.74 3.29 8.23
C ASN A 142 -0.21 3.39 9.43
N LEU A 143 -0.07 4.43 10.27
CA LEU A 143 -0.93 4.65 11.43
C LEU A 143 -2.35 5.11 11.03
N ALA A 144 -2.50 5.71 9.84
CA ALA A 144 -3.78 6.11 9.25
C ALA A 144 -4.47 4.99 8.48
N SER A 145 -4.00 3.75 8.58
CA SER A 145 -4.66 2.63 7.90
C SER A 145 -6.06 2.42 8.43
N HIS A 146 -6.99 2.17 7.51
CA HIS A 146 -8.31 1.72 7.91
C HIS A 146 -8.20 0.44 8.74
N PRO A 147 -9.17 0.12 9.60
CA PRO A 147 -9.07 -1.00 10.54
C PRO A 147 -8.56 -2.28 9.87
N PHE A 148 -7.50 -2.88 10.45
CA PHE A 148 -6.80 -4.07 9.95
C PHE A 148 -6.18 -3.90 8.54
N ASN A 149 -6.06 -2.67 8.01
CA ASN A 149 -5.70 -2.40 6.61
C ASN A 149 -6.60 -3.20 5.64
N ASN A 150 -7.90 -3.20 5.91
CA ASN A 150 -8.89 -4.05 5.24
C ASN A 150 -9.03 -3.80 3.74
N ASP A 151 -8.51 -2.70 3.23
CA ASP A 151 -8.58 -2.27 1.83
C ASP A 151 -7.20 -2.09 1.18
N ASP A 152 -6.13 -2.48 1.87
CA ASP A 152 -4.73 -2.46 1.41
C ASP A 152 -4.23 -1.08 0.96
N MET A 153 -4.72 -0.01 1.60
CA MET A 153 -4.34 1.36 1.22
C MET A 153 -2.91 1.72 1.65
N ILE A 154 -2.33 1.10 2.68
CA ILE A 154 -0.95 1.37 3.13
C ILE A 154 0.14 0.66 2.29
N ARG A 155 -0.23 0.01 1.17
CA ARG A 155 0.70 -0.74 0.31
C ARG A 155 1.45 -1.84 1.06
N HIS A 156 0.73 -2.56 1.92
CA HIS A 156 1.27 -3.68 2.66
C HIS A 156 1.31 -4.94 1.78
N THR A 157 0.23 -5.19 1.06
CA THR A 157 0.07 -6.36 0.20
C THR A 157 0.70 -6.16 -1.17
N SER A 158 1.55 -7.09 -1.59
CA SER A 158 2.11 -7.17 -2.94
C SER A 158 1.70 -8.46 -3.62
N ILE A 159 1.15 -8.36 -4.83
CA ILE A 159 0.70 -9.52 -5.60
C ILE A 159 1.89 -10.14 -6.32
N ARG A 160 2.18 -11.39 -6.02
CA ARG A 160 3.23 -12.20 -6.64
C ARG A 160 2.76 -12.77 -7.98
N ASN A 161 3.71 -13.30 -8.76
CA ASN A 161 3.43 -14.06 -9.98
C ASN A 161 2.47 -13.33 -10.92
N SER A 162 2.60 -12.00 -11.01
CA SER A 162 1.59 -11.18 -11.64
C SER A 162 2.02 -10.66 -13.03
N VAL A 163 1.01 -10.51 -13.88
CA VAL A 163 1.09 -9.73 -15.13
C VAL A 163 0.20 -8.51 -14.94
N ARG A 164 0.75 -7.33 -15.24
CA ARG A 164 0.05 -6.06 -15.08
C ARG A 164 0.20 -5.20 -16.32
N TYR A 165 -0.93 -4.70 -16.82
CA TYR A 165 -0.99 -3.76 -17.94
C TYR A 165 -1.58 -2.42 -17.49
N VAL A 166 -0.99 -1.33 -17.96
CA VAL A 166 -1.48 0.04 -17.80
C VAL A 166 -1.55 0.67 -19.19
N SER A 167 -2.72 1.14 -19.58
CA SER A 167 -2.92 1.79 -20.88
C SER A 167 -2.16 3.10 -21.00
N PRO A 168 -1.93 3.61 -22.22
CA PRO A 168 -1.65 5.03 -22.41
C PRO A 168 -2.77 5.89 -21.83
N THR A 169 -2.43 7.12 -21.45
CA THR A 169 -3.44 8.09 -21.00
C THR A 169 -4.14 8.71 -22.23
N TYR A 170 -5.44 8.58 -22.30
CA TYR A 170 -6.25 9.19 -23.35
C TYR A 170 -7.23 10.22 -22.76
N ARG A 171 -7.04 11.50 -23.10
CA ARG A 171 -7.86 12.62 -22.58
C ARG A 171 -8.00 12.63 -21.06
N GLY A 172 -6.91 12.32 -20.36
CA GLY A 172 -6.87 12.24 -18.90
C GLY A 172 -7.24 10.88 -18.31
N LEU A 173 -7.83 9.97 -19.07
CA LEU A 173 -8.20 8.63 -18.61
C LEU A 173 -7.07 7.62 -18.83
N THR A 174 -6.71 6.89 -17.79
CA THR A 174 -5.79 5.74 -17.79
C THR A 174 -6.50 4.54 -17.20
N LEU A 175 -6.40 3.39 -17.85
CA LEU A 175 -6.97 2.12 -17.41
C LEU A 175 -5.87 1.13 -17.03
N GLY A 176 -6.16 0.24 -16.11
CA GLY A 176 -5.23 -0.80 -15.69
C GLY A 176 -5.91 -2.11 -15.39
N ALA A 177 -5.21 -3.21 -15.67
CA ALA A 177 -5.62 -4.57 -15.34
C ALA A 177 -4.41 -5.38 -14.86
N MET A 178 -4.63 -6.26 -13.90
CA MET A 178 -3.61 -7.12 -13.31
C MET A 178 -4.19 -8.48 -12.99
N TYR A 179 -3.37 -9.52 -13.16
CA TYR A 179 -3.69 -10.89 -12.74
C TYR A 179 -2.45 -11.52 -12.10
N GLY A 180 -2.63 -12.10 -10.91
CA GLY A 180 -1.65 -12.90 -10.18
C GLY A 180 -2.02 -14.38 -10.25
N PHE A 181 -1.07 -15.20 -10.67
CA PHE A 181 -1.27 -16.64 -10.87
C PHE A 181 -1.11 -17.42 -9.58
N SER A 182 -1.82 -18.54 -9.47
CA SER A 182 -1.68 -19.49 -8.36
C SER A 182 -0.32 -20.18 -8.33
N ASN A 183 0.36 -20.33 -9.46
CA ASN A 183 1.58 -21.15 -9.63
C ASN A 183 1.42 -22.62 -9.25
N GLU A 184 0.19 -23.13 -9.17
CA GLU A 184 -0.09 -24.52 -8.85
C GLU A 184 -0.73 -25.24 -10.03
N SER A 185 -0.18 -26.40 -10.38
CA SER A 185 -0.65 -27.18 -11.52
C SER A 185 -1.99 -27.85 -11.20
N GLY A 186 -3.01 -27.59 -12.03
CA GLY A 186 -4.36 -28.10 -11.83
C GLY A 186 -5.24 -27.27 -10.87
N GLU A 187 -4.65 -26.31 -10.15
CA GLU A 187 -5.33 -25.50 -9.13
C GLU A 187 -5.34 -24.02 -9.51
N PHE A 188 -5.79 -23.69 -10.71
CA PHE A 188 -5.75 -22.33 -11.26
C PHE A 188 -6.43 -21.27 -10.38
N ALA A 189 -7.45 -21.65 -9.62
CA ALA A 189 -8.20 -20.74 -8.75
C ALA A 189 -7.65 -20.64 -7.33
N ASN A 190 -6.76 -21.55 -6.90
CA ASN A 190 -6.24 -21.57 -5.55
C ASN A 190 -5.15 -20.50 -5.37
N ASN A 191 -5.40 -19.50 -4.51
CA ASN A 191 -4.51 -18.37 -4.28
C ASN A 191 -4.14 -17.58 -5.56
N ARG A 192 -5.15 -17.18 -6.32
CA ARG A 192 -5.05 -16.20 -7.41
C ARG A 192 -5.48 -14.81 -6.96
N ALA A 193 -5.04 -13.81 -7.68
CA ALA A 193 -5.48 -12.44 -7.46
C ALA A 193 -5.72 -11.72 -8.78
N TYR A 194 -6.64 -10.74 -8.79
CA TYR A 194 -6.77 -9.81 -9.90
C TYR A 194 -7.18 -8.43 -9.42
N SER A 195 -6.78 -7.41 -10.18
CA SER A 195 -7.09 -6.03 -9.86
C SER A 195 -7.34 -5.23 -11.12
N PHE A 196 -8.27 -4.29 -11.04
CA PHE A 196 -8.60 -3.33 -12.09
C PHE A 196 -8.54 -1.91 -11.53
N GLY A 197 -8.17 -0.96 -12.38
CA GLY A 197 -8.13 0.45 -12.01
C GLY A 197 -8.52 1.35 -13.17
N ALA A 198 -9.22 2.44 -12.86
CA ALA A 198 -9.47 3.56 -13.74
C ALA A 198 -9.07 4.84 -13.03
N ARG A 199 -8.20 5.64 -13.66
CA ARG A 199 -7.74 6.93 -13.16
C ARG A 199 -8.01 8.01 -14.19
N TYR A 200 -8.68 9.07 -13.76
CA TYR A 200 -8.93 10.26 -14.55
C TYR A 200 -8.27 11.47 -13.90
N GLU A 201 -7.46 12.19 -14.67
CA GLU A 201 -6.77 13.40 -14.23
C GLU A 201 -7.02 14.52 -15.23
N ASN A 202 -7.50 15.67 -14.73
CA ASN A 202 -7.73 16.86 -15.54
C ASN A 202 -7.48 18.13 -14.71
N GLY A 203 -6.32 18.75 -14.94
CA GLY A 203 -5.89 19.90 -14.18
C GLY A 203 -5.82 19.61 -12.67
N PRO A 204 -6.60 20.32 -11.83
CA PRO A 204 -6.56 20.12 -10.39
C PRO A 204 -7.33 18.88 -9.89
N LEU A 205 -8.12 18.24 -10.75
CA LEU A 205 -8.98 17.12 -10.40
C LEU A 205 -8.29 15.78 -10.69
N ALA A 206 -8.31 14.90 -9.72
CA ALA A 206 -8.01 13.48 -9.87
C ALA A 206 -9.20 12.65 -9.36
N VAL A 207 -9.59 11.61 -10.11
CA VAL A 207 -10.61 10.63 -9.73
C VAL A 207 -10.06 9.24 -9.99
N VAL A 208 -10.21 8.33 -9.04
CA VAL A 208 -9.76 6.94 -9.16
C VAL A 208 -10.88 6.01 -8.72
N ALA A 209 -11.14 5.00 -9.53
CA ALA A 209 -11.92 3.82 -9.14
C ALA A 209 -11.02 2.58 -9.23
N SER A 210 -11.14 1.69 -8.27
CA SER A 210 -10.36 0.45 -8.24
C SER A 210 -11.16 -0.72 -7.70
N TYR A 211 -10.80 -1.92 -8.18
CA TYR A 211 -11.31 -3.20 -7.72
C TYR A 211 -10.15 -4.18 -7.57
N GLY A 212 -10.21 -5.01 -6.52
CA GLY A 212 -9.29 -6.12 -6.29
C GLY A 212 -10.03 -7.33 -5.74
N GLU A 213 -9.56 -8.52 -6.09
CA GLU A 213 -10.01 -9.78 -5.49
C GLU A 213 -8.82 -10.70 -5.30
N THR A 214 -8.72 -11.31 -4.12
CA THR A 214 -7.85 -12.44 -3.84
C THR A 214 -8.71 -13.65 -3.53
N ASP A 215 -8.44 -14.78 -4.17
CA ASP A 215 -9.23 -16.01 -4.04
C ASP A 215 -8.33 -17.14 -3.55
N ARG A 216 -8.47 -17.49 -2.29
CA ARG A 216 -7.79 -18.61 -1.64
C ARG A 216 -8.74 -19.80 -1.46
N SER A 217 -9.53 -20.09 -2.46
CA SER A 217 -10.80 -20.83 -2.57
C SER A 217 -10.99 -22.10 -1.71
N ALA A 218 -9.92 -22.64 -1.17
CA ALA A 218 -9.99 -23.85 -0.34
C ALA A 218 -9.82 -23.54 1.15
N GLY A 219 -9.94 -22.26 1.54
CA GLY A 219 -9.66 -21.83 2.90
C GLY A 219 -8.16 -21.94 3.24
N THR A 220 -7.81 -21.61 4.47
CA THR A 220 -6.41 -21.60 4.92
C THR A 220 -5.75 -22.99 4.94
N ALA A 221 -6.53 -24.07 4.99
CA ALA A 221 -6.00 -25.45 5.05
C ALA A 221 -5.38 -25.93 3.74
N ASN A 222 -5.83 -25.40 2.59
CA ASN A 222 -5.33 -25.76 1.25
C ASN A 222 -4.68 -24.56 0.55
N PHE A 223 -4.25 -23.57 1.32
CA PHE A 223 -3.65 -22.36 0.81
C PHE A 223 -2.29 -22.66 0.17
N ASN A 224 -2.16 -22.38 -1.13
CA ASN A 224 -0.87 -22.45 -1.80
C ASN A 224 -0.01 -21.25 -1.43
N ALA A 225 1.06 -21.47 -0.66
CA ALA A 225 1.97 -20.43 -0.21
C ALA A 225 2.74 -19.75 -1.35
N ASP A 226 2.91 -20.44 -2.51
CA ASP A 226 3.64 -19.91 -3.67
C ASP A 226 2.72 -19.17 -4.67
N GLY A 227 1.46 -18.98 -4.33
CA GLY A 227 0.47 -18.29 -5.14
C GLY A 227 0.60 -16.76 -5.13
N ALA A 228 -0.48 -16.09 -5.53
CA ALA A 228 -0.51 -14.63 -5.71
C ALA A 228 -0.29 -13.85 -4.41
N ILE A 229 -0.74 -14.38 -3.26
CA ILE A 229 -0.57 -13.79 -1.94
C ILE A 229 0.09 -14.80 -1.01
N SER A 230 1.11 -14.38 -0.27
CA SER A 230 1.76 -15.21 0.75
C SER A 230 1.26 -14.86 2.15
N ASN A 231 1.13 -15.88 2.99
CA ASN A 231 0.92 -15.68 4.43
C ASN A 231 2.24 -15.67 5.23
N SER A 232 3.31 -16.25 4.66
CA SER A 232 4.56 -16.44 5.38
C SER A 232 5.37 -15.16 5.57
N ASP A 233 5.20 -14.19 4.68
CA ASP A 233 5.92 -12.91 4.66
C ASP A 233 5.06 -11.72 5.10
N GLY A 234 3.87 -11.99 5.65
CA GLY A 234 2.98 -10.95 6.15
C GLY A 234 2.27 -10.15 5.07
N ASP A 235 2.22 -10.65 3.83
CA ASP A 235 1.51 -9.97 2.73
C ASP A 235 0.00 -9.81 2.98
N ALA A 236 -0.61 -10.69 3.78
CA ALA A 236 -2.04 -10.64 4.06
C ALA A 236 -2.30 -10.00 5.44
N THR A 237 -3.02 -8.90 5.46
CA THR A 237 -3.47 -8.24 6.69
C THR A 237 -4.77 -8.83 7.23
N ILE A 238 -5.57 -9.44 6.37
CA ILE A 238 -6.72 -10.28 6.74
C ILE A 238 -6.54 -11.64 6.07
N THR A 239 -6.53 -12.70 6.87
CA THR A 239 -6.41 -14.07 6.35
C THR A 239 -7.79 -14.71 6.28
N GLY A 240 -8.14 -15.21 5.10
CA GLY A 240 -9.45 -15.81 4.84
C GLY A 240 -9.49 -16.51 3.48
N GLY A 241 -10.66 -16.99 3.08
CA GLY A 241 -10.88 -17.68 1.82
C GLY A 241 -10.86 -16.73 0.63
N ARG A 242 -11.86 -15.86 0.55
CA ARG A 242 -11.97 -14.88 -0.54
C ARG A 242 -12.11 -13.48 0.01
N GLU A 243 -11.26 -12.59 -0.48
CA GLU A 243 -11.32 -11.16 -0.18
C GLU A 243 -11.65 -10.38 -1.45
N ARG A 244 -12.56 -9.41 -1.33
CA ARG A 244 -12.93 -8.45 -2.36
C ARG A 244 -12.83 -7.05 -1.82
N VAL A 245 -12.20 -6.16 -2.59
CA VAL A 245 -12.06 -4.75 -2.24
C VAL A 245 -12.39 -3.90 -3.45
N TRP A 246 -13.21 -2.87 -3.28
CA TRP A 246 -13.43 -1.85 -4.29
C TRP A 246 -13.54 -0.48 -3.66
N GLY A 247 -13.24 0.53 -4.43
CA GLY A 247 -13.29 1.88 -3.91
C GLY A 247 -13.29 2.93 -5.01
N LEU A 248 -13.69 4.11 -4.59
CA LEU A 248 -13.76 5.33 -5.38
C LEU A 248 -13.18 6.47 -4.56
N GLY A 249 -12.33 7.28 -5.17
CA GLY A 249 -11.77 8.46 -4.53
C GLY A 249 -11.69 9.63 -5.50
N THR A 250 -11.71 10.82 -4.95
CA THR A 250 -11.48 12.06 -5.68
C THR A 250 -10.58 12.98 -4.87
N HIS A 251 -9.82 13.78 -5.59
CA HIS A 251 -8.93 14.78 -5.03
C HIS A 251 -8.97 16.05 -5.88
N TYR A 252 -9.06 17.19 -5.22
CA TYR A 252 -9.04 18.48 -5.89
C TYR A 252 -8.04 19.43 -5.23
N THR A 253 -7.17 20.04 -6.05
CA THR A 253 -6.17 21.03 -5.60
C THR A 253 -6.64 22.45 -5.97
N PHE A 254 -6.62 23.37 -5.01
CA PHE A 254 -6.99 24.77 -5.23
C PHE A 254 -6.02 25.70 -4.46
N GLY A 255 -5.24 26.47 -5.21
CA GLY A 255 -4.21 27.33 -4.63
C GLY A 255 -3.22 26.55 -3.76
N HIS A 256 -3.15 26.89 -2.48
CA HIS A 256 -2.29 26.24 -1.49
C HIS A 256 -2.96 25.09 -0.76
N ALA A 257 -4.17 24.73 -1.11
CA ALA A 257 -4.97 23.71 -0.46
C ALA A 257 -5.28 22.53 -1.40
N ALA A 258 -5.52 21.38 -0.80
CA ALA A 258 -5.99 20.20 -1.48
C ALA A 258 -6.96 19.46 -0.56
N ILE A 259 -8.05 18.96 -1.14
CA ILE A 259 -9.06 18.17 -0.45
C ILE A 259 -9.25 16.83 -1.17
N GLY A 260 -9.42 15.75 -0.42
CA GLY A 260 -9.72 14.41 -0.92
C GLY A 260 -10.91 13.80 -0.20
N VAL A 261 -11.63 12.95 -0.92
CA VAL A 261 -12.67 12.06 -0.38
C VAL A 261 -12.42 10.68 -0.94
N VAL A 262 -12.42 9.66 -0.09
CA VAL A 262 -12.25 8.27 -0.48
C VAL A 262 -13.33 7.43 0.19
N TRP A 263 -13.91 6.54 -0.58
CA TRP A 263 -14.77 5.47 -0.08
C TRP A 263 -14.21 4.13 -0.55
N THR A 264 -14.13 3.17 0.37
CA THR A 264 -13.78 1.79 0.06
C THR A 264 -14.76 0.83 0.72
N HIS A 265 -15.01 -0.28 0.06
CA HIS A 265 -15.70 -1.42 0.63
C HIS A 265 -14.81 -2.65 0.51
N SER A 266 -14.66 -3.38 1.62
CA SER A 266 -13.95 -4.65 1.66
C SER A 266 -14.81 -5.76 2.25
N SER A 267 -14.59 -6.99 1.80
CA SER A 267 -15.36 -8.16 2.26
C SER A 267 -14.50 -9.41 2.16
N THR A 268 -14.25 -10.05 3.30
CA THR A 268 -13.48 -11.31 3.41
C THR A 268 -14.36 -12.40 3.96
N ARG A 269 -14.40 -13.55 3.27
CA ARG A 269 -15.12 -14.75 3.71
C ARG A 269 -14.16 -15.75 4.34
N ASP A 270 -14.70 -16.61 5.21
CA ASP A 270 -13.95 -17.68 5.90
C ASP A 270 -12.72 -17.10 6.61
N VAL A 271 -12.94 -16.04 7.37
CA VAL A 271 -11.89 -15.28 8.08
C VAL A 271 -11.25 -16.17 9.14
N SER A 272 -9.93 -16.14 9.26
CA SER A 272 -9.18 -16.88 10.28
C SER A 272 -8.32 -15.99 11.17
N SER A 273 -7.82 -14.86 10.66
CA SER A 273 -7.03 -13.92 11.44
C SER A 273 -7.01 -12.52 10.82
N VAL A 274 -6.65 -11.52 11.62
CA VAL A 274 -6.47 -10.12 11.20
C VAL A 274 -5.15 -9.58 11.75
N TRP A 275 -4.56 -8.62 11.04
CA TRP A 275 -3.33 -7.95 11.48
C TRP A 275 -3.64 -6.89 12.55
N GLN A 276 -3.02 -7.02 13.71
CA GLN A 276 -3.18 -6.09 14.82
C GLN A 276 -1.92 -6.04 15.68
N GLY A 277 -1.42 -4.84 15.99
CA GLY A 277 -0.26 -4.66 16.84
C GLY A 277 1.02 -5.36 16.33
N GLY A 278 1.21 -5.40 15.00
CA GLY A 278 2.38 -6.03 14.38
C GLY A 278 2.31 -7.54 14.22
N ASN A 279 1.15 -8.17 14.47
CA ASN A 279 0.98 -9.63 14.39
C ASN A 279 -0.38 -10.01 13.80
N LEU A 280 -0.46 -11.24 13.25
CA LEU A 280 -1.73 -11.86 12.92
C LEU A 280 -2.39 -12.38 14.20
N VAL A 281 -3.57 -11.87 14.51
CA VAL A 281 -4.37 -12.24 15.69
C VAL A 281 -5.56 -13.09 15.21
N PRO A 282 -5.84 -14.23 15.85
CA PRO A 282 -6.98 -15.08 15.49
C PRO A 282 -8.31 -14.33 15.56
N LEU A 283 -9.08 -14.39 14.48
CA LEU A 283 -10.47 -13.93 14.37
C LEU A 283 -11.17 -14.87 13.40
N VAL A 284 -11.92 -15.83 13.92
CA VAL A 284 -12.57 -16.87 13.10
C VAL A 284 -14.03 -16.49 12.88
N GLY A 285 -14.44 -16.42 11.61
CA GLY A 285 -15.81 -16.08 11.23
C GLY A 285 -16.11 -16.33 9.77
N ASP A 286 -17.39 -16.29 9.43
CA ASP A 286 -17.89 -16.57 8.09
C ASP A 286 -17.72 -15.36 7.16
N LEU A 287 -17.85 -14.16 7.73
CA LEU A 287 -17.76 -12.91 7.00
C LEU A 287 -17.18 -11.78 7.87
N LEU A 288 -16.27 -11.02 7.31
CA LEU A 288 -15.82 -9.74 7.83
C LEU A 288 -15.86 -8.71 6.70
N SER A 289 -16.61 -7.64 6.87
CA SER A 289 -16.74 -6.58 5.87
C SER A 289 -16.67 -5.19 6.49
N PHE A 290 -16.27 -4.22 5.67
CA PHE A 290 -16.08 -2.83 6.06
C PHE A 290 -16.53 -1.89 4.95
N ASP A 291 -17.15 -0.78 5.33
CA ASP A 291 -17.31 0.41 4.53
C ASP A 291 -16.52 1.55 5.18
N ASN A 292 -15.50 2.05 4.49
CA ASN A 292 -14.65 3.13 4.96
C ASN A 292 -15.01 4.42 4.20
N PHE A 293 -15.23 5.50 4.93
CA PHE A 293 -15.51 6.84 4.39
C PHE A 293 -14.49 7.81 4.95
N GLU A 294 -13.58 8.27 4.11
CA GLU A 294 -12.51 9.21 4.48
C GLU A 294 -12.73 10.57 3.80
N ILE A 295 -12.53 11.63 4.58
CA ILE A 295 -12.26 12.98 4.08
C ILE A 295 -10.89 13.42 4.56
N ASN A 296 -10.09 13.98 3.66
CA ASN A 296 -8.73 14.42 3.98
C ASN A 296 -8.41 15.76 3.33
N GLY A 297 -7.45 16.47 3.89
CA GLY A 297 -7.03 17.76 3.35
C GLY A 297 -5.65 18.18 3.81
N ARG A 298 -4.97 18.97 2.98
CA ARG A 298 -3.68 19.61 3.29
C ARG A 298 -3.69 21.07 2.86
N TYR A 299 -3.08 21.92 3.67
CA TYR A 299 -2.89 23.32 3.40
C TYR A 299 -1.42 23.72 3.58
N PHE A 300 -0.83 24.33 2.56
CA PHE A 300 0.53 24.87 2.63
C PHE A 300 0.48 26.29 3.18
N VAL A 301 0.83 26.46 4.46
CA VAL A 301 0.93 27.77 5.14
C VAL A 301 2.07 28.58 4.55
N THR A 302 3.19 27.91 4.28
CA THR A 302 4.35 28.42 3.54
C THR A 302 4.85 27.31 2.60
N PRO A 303 5.79 27.57 1.69
CA PRO A 303 6.42 26.50 0.91
C PRO A 303 7.08 25.40 1.77
N ALA A 304 7.49 25.72 2.99
CA ALA A 304 8.15 24.80 3.92
C ALA A 304 7.19 24.16 4.93
N LEU A 305 6.12 24.85 5.35
CA LEU A 305 5.20 24.39 6.39
C LEU A 305 3.85 24.01 5.78
N SER A 306 3.42 22.78 6.00
CA SER A 306 2.06 22.32 5.69
C SER A 306 1.33 21.81 6.93
N LEU A 307 0.02 21.97 6.92
CA LEU A 307 -0.91 21.40 7.88
C LEU A 307 -1.81 20.43 7.13
N ALA A 308 -2.04 19.25 7.69
CA ALA A 308 -2.94 18.27 7.13
C ALA A 308 -3.90 17.73 8.20
N ALA A 309 -5.07 17.30 7.75
CA ALA A 309 -6.05 16.64 8.61
C ALA A 309 -6.82 15.60 7.81
N SER A 310 -7.28 14.56 8.49
CA SER A 310 -8.24 13.59 7.96
C SER A 310 -9.21 13.14 9.03
N TYR A 311 -10.35 12.67 8.56
CA TYR A 311 -11.33 11.97 9.37
C TYR A 311 -11.85 10.78 8.59
N THR A 312 -11.84 9.61 9.25
CA THR A 312 -12.34 8.34 8.70
C THR A 312 -13.43 7.79 9.58
N TYR A 313 -14.56 7.46 8.97
CA TYR A 313 -15.60 6.63 9.56
C TYR A 313 -15.60 5.27 8.90
N THR A 314 -15.52 4.21 9.70
CA THR A 314 -15.60 2.82 9.22
C THR A 314 -16.79 2.12 9.87
N ASP A 315 -17.68 1.58 9.03
CA ASP A 315 -18.77 0.69 9.43
C ASP A 315 -18.35 -0.76 9.15
N GLY A 316 -18.15 -1.55 10.21
CA GLY A 316 -17.74 -2.95 10.11
C GLY A 316 -18.92 -3.88 10.39
N HIS A 317 -18.86 -5.05 9.78
CA HIS A 317 -19.78 -6.15 10.03
C HIS A 317 -18.99 -7.46 10.12
N PHE A 318 -19.19 -8.20 11.20
CA PHE A 318 -18.56 -9.49 11.45
C PHE A 318 -19.61 -10.53 11.79
N ASP A 319 -19.66 -11.60 11.01
CA ASP A 319 -20.49 -12.77 11.27
C ASP A 319 -19.63 -13.99 11.58
N ALA A 320 -20.00 -14.69 12.62
CA ALA A 320 -19.50 -16.01 12.99
C ALA A 320 -20.70 -16.90 13.35
N SER A 321 -20.48 -18.23 13.43
CA SER A 321 -21.54 -19.20 13.67
C SER A 321 -22.47 -18.86 14.86
N ASP A 322 -21.92 -18.22 15.90
CA ASP A 322 -22.64 -17.95 17.16
C ASP A 322 -22.79 -16.45 17.48
N SER A 323 -22.30 -15.55 16.62
CA SER A 323 -22.34 -14.11 16.89
C SER A 323 -22.33 -13.26 15.61
N SER A 324 -23.04 -12.15 15.67
CA SER A 324 -22.95 -11.09 14.67
C SER A 324 -22.65 -9.77 15.40
N LEU A 325 -21.59 -9.07 14.93
CA LEU A 325 -21.12 -7.82 15.55
C LEU A 325 -21.05 -6.72 14.47
N ASN A 326 -21.28 -5.50 14.88
CA ASN A 326 -21.22 -4.33 13.99
C ASN A 326 -20.29 -3.26 14.59
N PRO A 327 -18.98 -3.51 14.60
CA PRO A 327 -18.02 -2.56 15.13
C PRO A 327 -17.92 -1.32 14.23
N LYS A 328 -17.83 -0.14 14.85
CA LYS A 328 -17.75 1.15 14.17
C LYS A 328 -16.56 1.93 14.69
N TRP A 329 -15.73 2.40 13.77
CA TRP A 329 -14.53 3.19 14.06
C TRP A 329 -14.73 4.64 13.62
N HIS A 330 -14.21 5.53 14.43
CA HIS A 330 -14.03 6.94 14.10
C HIS A 330 -12.57 7.27 14.35
N GLU A 331 -11.89 7.75 13.32
CA GLU A 331 -10.50 8.15 13.41
C GLU A 331 -10.31 9.58 12.94
N ALA A 332 -9.57 10.38 13.68
CA ALA A 332 -9.19 11.73 13.33
C ALA A 332 -7.69 11.90 13.42
N ILE A 333 -7.09 12.52 12.41
CA ILE A 333 -5.65 12.78 12.31
C ILE A 333 -5.43 14.24 12.03
N VAL A 334 -4.42 14.82 12.69
CA VAL A 334 -3.89 16.15 12.36
C VAL A 334 -2.37 16.08 12.31
N GLN A 335 -1.76 16.76 11.32
CA GLN A 335 -0.31 16.81 11.13
C GLN A 335 0.15 18.23 10.88
N ALA A 336 1.32 18.58 11.42
CA ALA A 336 2.16 19.67 10.98
C ALA A 336 3.47 19.10 10.44
N ASP A 337 3.82 19.45 9.20
CA ASP A 337 5.01 18.97 8.49
C ASP A 337 5.86 20.16 8.07
N TYR A 338 7.14 20.16 8.46
CA TYR A 338 8.09 21.22 8.13
C TYR A 338 9.27 20.68 7.33
N ARG A 339 9.41 21.16 6.11
CA ARG A 339 10.48 20.79 5.16
C ARG A 339 11.71 21.64 5.36
N PHE A 340 12.81 21.01 5.73
CA PHE A 340 14.13 21.64 5.72
C PHE A 340 14.69 21.73 4.29
N SER A 341 14.37 20.75 3.45
CA SER A 341 14.78 20.68 2.05
C SER A 341 13.77 19.88 1.23
N HIS A 342 14.03 19.66 -0.06
CA HIS A 342 13.23 18.76 -0.89
C HIS A 342 13.32 17.28 -0.45
N HIS A 343 14.33 16.94 0.36
CA HIS A 343 14.63 15.58 0.76
C HIS A 343 14.39 15.30 2.25
N THR A 344 14.33 16.34 3.07
CA THR A 344 14.30 16.18 4.54
C THR A 344 13.20 17.02 5.15
N ASP A 345 12.38 16.40 5.96
CA ASP A 345 11.33 17.05 6.74
C ASP A 345 11.19 16.44 8.13
N VAL A 346 10.60 17.20 9.02
CA VAL A 346 10.16 16.78 10.36
C VAL A 346 8.66 16.98 10.47
N TYR A 347 8.00 16.12 11.20
CA TYR A 347 6.56 16.19 11.38
C TYR A 347 6.14 15.91 12.81
N LEU A 348 5.01 16.50 13.17
CA LEU A 348 4.27 16.22 14.40
C LEU A 348 2.86 15.81 14.03
N GLU A 349 2.36 14.73 14.62
CA GLU A 349 1.02 14.22 14.37
C GLU A 349 0.30 13.91 15.68
N SER A 350 -1.01 14.02 15.63
CA SER A 350 -1.92 13.47 16.64
C SER A 350 -2.99 12.64 15.93
N LEU A 351 -3.14 11.41 16.38
CA LEU A 351 -4.15 10.48 15.89
C LEU A 351 -5.04 10.05 17.06
N TYR A 352 -6.34 10.07 16.84
CA TYR A 352 -7.32 9.62 17.84
C TYR A 352 -8.32 8.71 17.21
N GLN A 353 -8.47 7.51 17.75
CA GLN A 353 -9.42 6.51 17.28
C GLN A 353 -10.37 6.11 18.40
N THR A 354 -11.67 5.99 18.05
CA THR A 354 -12.69 5.41 18.92
C THR A 354 -13.42 4.29 18.22
N VAL A 355 -13.82 3.26 18.98
CA VAL A 355 -14.54 2.10 18.48
C VAL A 355 -15.72 1.80 19.37
N SER A 356 -16.85 1.44 18.77
CA SER A 356 -18.06 0.96 19.43
C SER A 356 -18.62 -0.27 18.70
N GLY A 357 -19.54 -1.00 19.32
CA GLY A 357 -20.21 -2.14 18.66
C GLY A 357 -19.40 -3.44 18.56
N GLY A 358 -18.20 -3.51 19.15
CA GLY A 358 -17.34 -4.71 19.11
C GLY A 358 -17.77 -5.85 20.05
N GLY A 359 -18.88 -5.72 20.78
CA GLY A 359 -19.45 -6.81 21.59
C GLY A 359 -18.56 -7.33 22.73
N GLY A 360 -17.54 -6.56 23.14
CA GLY A 360 -16.56 -7.01 24.14
C GLY A 360 -15.44 -7.89 23.56
N ASN A 361 -15.43 -8.15 22.25
CA ASN A 361 -14.32 -8.82 21.59
C ASN A 361 -13.14 -7.84 21.47
N THR A 362 -12.03 -8.18 22.11
CA THR A 362 -10.83 -7.32 22.21
C THR A 362 -10.13 -7.08 20.87
N VAL A 363 -10.35 -7.93 19.87
CA VAL A 363 -9.86 -7.74 18.51
C VAL A 363 -10.45 -6.46 17.88
N PHE A 364 -11.69 -6.11 18.26
CA PHE A 364 -12.34 -4.88 17.81
C PHE A 364 -12.08 -3.67 18.72
N ASN A 365 -11.10 -3.72 19.61
CA ASN A 365 -10.67 -2.52 20.34
C ASN A 365 -9.96 -1.54 19.39
N ALA A 366 -9.83 -0.29 19.82
CA ALA A 366 -9.07 0.70 19.07
C ALA A 366 -7.63 0.22 18.84
N SER A 367 -7.17 0.29 17.59
CA SER A 367 -5.86 -0.22 17.20
C SER A 367 -5.38 0.45 15.91
N MET A 368 -4.20 1.06 15.97
CA MET A 368 -3.57 1.72 14.83
C MET A 368 -2.40 0.87 14.35
N PHE A 369 -2.60 0.16 13.28
CA PHE A 369 -1.73 -0.79 12.57
C PHE A 369 -0.72 -1.55 13.45
N ASN A 370 0.54 -1.11 13.55
CA ASN A 370 1.62 -1.81 14.28
C ASN A 370 1.72 -1.41 15.76
N VAL A 371 0.96 -0.41 16.22
CA VAL A 371 0.98 0.01 17.63
C VAL A 371 0.21 -0.99 18.48
N THR A 372 0.69 -1.23 19.71
CA THR A 372 -0.02 -2.09 20.66
C THR A 372 -1.49 -1.66 20.78
N PRO A 373 -2.45 -2.57 20.56
CA PRO A 373 -3.88 -2.26 20.62
C PRO A 373 -4.28 -1.65 21.97
N SER A 374 -5.34 -0.87 21.94
CA SER A 374 -5.93 -0.33 23.17
C SER A 374 -6.53 -1.40 24.05
N ALA A 375 -6.53 -1.18 25.37
CA ALA A 375 -7.25 -2.01 26.33
C ALA A 375 -8.79 -1.90 26.18
N ASN A 376 -9.28 -0.95 25.39
CA ASN A 376 -10.71 -0.68 25.19
C ASN A 376 -10.98 0.04 23.86
N GLY A 377 -12.13 0.67 23.73
CA GLY A 377 -12.60 1.30 22.50
C GLY A 377 -11.99 2.66 22.17
N HIS A 378 -10.88 3.12 22.75
CA HIS A 378 -10.26 4.39 22.38
C HIS A 378 -8.74 4.39 22.55
N GLN A 379 -8.03 5.08 21.65
CA GLN A 379 -6.59 5.25 21.67
C GLN A 379 -6.20 6.63 21.13
N LEU A 380 -5.19 7.25 21.77
CA LEU A 380 -4.54 8.48 21.30
C LEU A 380 -3.07 8.19 21.04
N LEU A 381 -2.59 8.61 19.87
CA LEU A 381 -1.17 8.63 19.54
C LEU A 381 -0.70 10.08 19.38
N LEU A 382 0.52 10.36 19.85
CA LEU A 382 1.27 11.56 19.53
C LEU A 382 2.58 11.12 18.90
N VAL A 383 2.87 11.64 17.71
CA VAL A 383 3.99 11.19 16.88
C VAL A 383 4.89 12.37 16.56
N ALA A 384 6.20 12.18 16.69
CA ALA A 384 7.21 13.12 16.26
C ALA A 384 8.25 12.36 15.42
N GLY A 385 8.43 12.73 14.16
CA GLY A 385 9.30 12.00 13.25
C GLY A 385 10.17 12.86 12.37
N LEU A 386 11.20 12.21 11.83
CA LEU A 386 12.13 12.73 10.84
C LEU A 386 12.11 11.82 9.63
N ARG A 387 11.93 12.40 8.44
CA ARG A 387 11.95 11.69 7.18
C ARG A 387 13.03 12.25 6.26
N HIS A 388 13.76 11.33 5.58
CA HIS A 388 14.73 11.67 4.56
C HIS A 388 14.52 10.81 3.32
N ASN A 389 14.39 11.45 2.16
CA ASN A 389 14.30 10.80 0.84
C ASN A 389 15.62 10.97 0.09
N PHE A 390 16.10 9.95 -0.60
CA PHE A 390 17.34 9.95 -1.37
C PHE A 390 17.19 9.30 -2.74
#